data_58a4ced5b8f021a349e346f8d0d8ebe0
#
_entry.id   58a4ced5b8f021a349e346f8d0d8ebe0
#
_cell.length_a   1.000
_cell.length_b   1.000
_cell.length_c   1.000
_cell.angle_alpha   90.00
_cell.angle_beta   90.00
_cell.angle_gamma   90.00
#
_symmetry.space_group_name_H-M   'P 1'
#
loop_
_entity.id
_entity.type
_entity.pdbx_description
1 polymer ?
#
loop_
_entity_poly.entity_id
_entity_poly.type
_entity_poly.pdbx_seq_one_letter_code
_entity_poly.pdbx_strand_id
1 'polypeptide(L)'
;MNATTITLPTTLELKIDLTDDQFFQLCQNNRDYRFERTAVRELIIMPPTGSDTGRRNIKITTQLEIWNSQNNLGIAFDSSSGFKLPNGANRSPDASWVSSERWEALNTQQQQGFAPLCPDFVVELRSPSDGLTKLQDKMREYIDNGAKLGWLIDTKNQRVEIYRPGKDVEILNNPEILLGEDVLPGFALDLEQIL
;
A
#
# COMPACT_ATOMS: atom_id res chain seq x y z
N MET A 1 34.39 -4.36 -28.78
CA MET A 1 33.43 -5.29 -28.16
C MET A 1 32.12 -4.53 -27.96
N ASN A 2 31.06 -4.88 -28.66
CA ASN A 2 29.75 -4.25 -28.48
C ASN A 2 29.15 -4.80 -27.18
N ALA A 3 29.02 -3.98 -26.16
CA ALA A 3 28.32 -4.35 -24.96
C ALA A 3 26.83 -4.54 -25.29
N THR A 4 26.31 -5.75 -25.14
CA THR A 4 24.89 -6.02 -25.25
C THR A 4 24.21 -5.47 -24.00
N THR A 5 23.45 -4.39 -24.12
CA THR A 5 22.69 -3.84 -23.04
C THR A 5 21.47 -4.73 -22.82
N ILE A 6 21.39 -5.39 -21.67
CA ILE A 6 20.20 -6.13 -21.24
C ILE A 6 19.34 -5.17 -20.41
N THR A 7 18.14 -4.88 -20.88
CA THR A 7 17.15 -4.12 -20.10
C THR A 7 16.42 -5.11 -19.19
N LEU A 8 16.66 -5.01 -17.88
CA LEU A 8 15.92 -5.79 -16.89
C LEU A 8 14.58 -5.10 -16.54
N PRO A 9 13.53 -5.87 -16.23
CA PRO A 9 12.28 -5.28 -15.75
C PRO A 9 12.52 -4.57 -14.40
N THR A 10 11.78 -3.50 -14.16
CA THR A 10 11.84 -2.73 -12.89
C THR A 10 11.33 -3.53 -11.69
N THR A 11 10.47 -4.48 -11.94
CA THR A 11 9.90 -5.41 -10.94
C THR A 11 10.15 -6.83 -11.42
N LEU A 12 10.65 -7.69 -10.54
CA LEU A 12 10.84 -9.11 -10.83
C LEU A 12 9.64 -9.90 -10.27
N GLU A 13 8.92 -10.62 -11.13
CA GLU A 13 7.82 -11.49 -10.77
C GLU A 13 8.25 -12.95 -10.94
N LEU A 14 8.20 -13.73 -9.87
CA LEU A 14 8.63 -15.12 -9.85
C LEU A 14 7.51 -16.01 -9.32
N LYS A 15 7.23 -17.11 -9.98
CA LYS A 15 6.30 -18.11 -9.47
C LYS A 15 7.04 -19.09 -8.56
N ILE A 16 6.96 -18.85 -7.25
CA ILE A 16 7.61 -19.67 -6.22
C ILE A 16 6.58 -20.05 -5.17
N ASP A 17 6.44 -21.34 -4.89
CA ASP A 17 5.54 -21.82 -3.84
C ASP A 17 6.24 -21.75 -2.48
N LEU A 18 6.02 -20.65 -1.76
CA LEU A 18 6.52 -20.43 -0.40
C LEU A 18 5.38 -20.56 0.61
N THR A 19 5.63 -21.21 1.73
CA THR A 19 4.75 -21.11 2.90
C THR A 19 4.78 -19.67 3.45
N ASP A 20 3.85 -19.33 4.33
CA ASP A 20 3.82 -18.00 4.95
C ASP A 20 5.09 -17.73 5.78
N ASP A 21 5.57 -18.74 6.52
CA ASP A 21 6.81 -18.63 7.31
C ASP A 21 8.04 -18.46 6.42
N GLN A 22 8.12 -19.20 5.31
CA GLN A 22 9.21 -19.03 4.34
C GLN A 22 9.19 -17.66 3.67
N PHE A 23 8.00 -17.15 3.33
CA PHE A 23 7.86 -15.79 2.78
C PHE A 23 8.26 -14.73 3.81
N PHE A 24 7.82 -14.87 5.06
CA PHE A 24 8.22 -13.96 6.13
C PHE A 24 9.73 -13.97 6.36
N GLN A 25 10.36 -15.16 6.41
CA GLN A 25 11.81 -15.29 6.55
C GLN A 25 12.57 -14.70 5.34
N LEU A 26 12.06 -14.90 4.12
CA LEU A 26 12.63 -14.26 2.93
C LEU A 26 12.68 -12.74 3.09
N CYS A 27 11.60 -12.13 3.53
CA CYS A 27 11.55 -10.69 3.78
C CYS A 27 12.52 -10.26 4.89
N GLN A 28 12.58 -10.99 6.00
CA GLN A 28 13.46 -10.68 7.13
C GLN A 28 14.95 -10.79 6.79
N ASN A 29 15.32 -11.73 5.92
CA ASN A 29 16.71 -11.97 5.54
C ASN A 29 17.19 -11.04 4.40
N ASN A 30 16.29 -10.33 3.72
CA ASN A 30 16.60 -9.49 2.55
C ASN A 30 15.98 -8.09 2.68
N ARG A 31 16.31 -7.38 3.75
CA ARG A 31 15.68 -6.09 4.13
C ARG A 31 15.93 -4.94 3.15
N ASP A 32 16.88 -5.09 2.25
CA ASP A 32 17.17 -4.11 1.20
C ASP A 32 16.16 -4.14 0.04
N TYR A 33 15.27 -5.15 0.03
CA TYR A 33 14.23 -5.32 -0.98
C TYR A 33 12.84 -5.28 -0.35
N ARG A 34 11.87 -4.83 -1.13
CA ARG A 34 10.45 -4.97 -0.79
C ARG A 34 9.90 -6.19 -1.51
N PHE A 35 9.15 -6.99 -0.79
CA PHE A 35 8.52 -8.20 -1.32
C PHE A 35 7.01 -8.14 -1.12
N GLU A 36 6.29 -8.52 -2.16
CA GLU A 36 4.87 -8.84 -2.07
C GLU A 36 4.65 -10.25 -2.64
N ARG A 37 3.51 -10.82 -2.32
CA ARG A 37 3.08 -12.10 -2.87
C ARG A 37 1.62 -11.99 -3.27
N THR A 38 1.30 -12.38 -4.51
CA THR A 38 -0.08 -12.40 -5.00
C THR A 38 -0.89 -13.53 -4.38
N ALA A 39 -2.24 -13.48 -4.51
CA ALA A 39 -3.14 -14.56 -4.09
C ALA A 39 -2.84 -15.90 -4.83
N VAL A 40 -2.26 -15.83 -6.02
CA VAL A 40 -1.82 -17.01 -6.81
C VAL A 40 -0.36 -17.39 -6.53
N ARG A 41 0.22 -16.86 -5.43
CA ARG A 41 1.57 -17.15 -4.94
C ARG A 41 2.73 -16.70 -5.85
N GLU A 42 2.51 -15.72 -6.68
CA GLU A 42 3.60 -15.07 -7.40
C GLU A 42 4.35 -14.14 -6.45
N LEU A 43 5.66 -14.31 -6.37
CA LEU A 43 6.56 -13.43 -5.62
C LEU A 43 6.89 -12.20 -6.45
N ILE A 44 6.63 -11.04 -5.90
CA ILE A 44 6.96 -9.73 -6.50
C ILE A 44 8.12 -9.14 -5.71
N ILE A 45 9.22 -8.85 -6.40
CA ILE A 45 10.42 -8.25 -5.82
C ILE A 45 10.55 -6.83 -6.36
N MET A 46 10.55 -5.86 -5.46
CA MET A 46 10.60 -4.45 -5.80
C MET A 46 11.93 -3.83 -5.33
N PRO A 47 12.56 -2.99 -6.16
CA PRO A 47 13.73 -2.23 -5.74
C PRO A 47 13.34 -1.16 -4.70
N PRO A 48 14.34 -0.53 -4.05
CA PRO A 48 14.10 0.66 -3.26
C PRO A 48 13.41 1.76 -4.08
N THR A 49 12.51 2.47 -3.43
CA THR A 49 11.76 3.57 -4.04
C THR A 49 12.68 4.76 -4.37
N GLY A 50 12.45 5.40 -5.50
CA GLY A 50 13.17 6.64 -5.87
C GLY A 50 12.92 7.78 -4.86
N SER A 51 13.89 8.68 -4.70
CA SER A 51 13.86 9.73 -3.67
C SER A 51 12.64 10.65 -3.72
N ASP A 52 12.13 10.99 -4.91
CA ASP A 52 10.93 11.82 -5.02
C ASP A 52 9.67 11.10 -4.54
N THR A 53 9.49 9.83 -4.92
CA THR A 53 8.38 9.01 -4.38
C THR A 53 8.50 8.85 -2.87
N GLY A 54 9.72 8.61 -2.34
CA GLY A 54 9.97 8.53 -0.90
C GLY A 54 9.62 9.84 -0.17
N ARG A 55 9.97 11.00 -0.76
CA ARG A 55 9.59 12.33 -0.23
C ARG A 55 8.06 12.53 -0.17
N ARG A 56 7.34 12.03 -1.16
CA ARG A 56 5.87 12.10 -1.18
C ARG A 56 5.25 11.13 -0.18
N ASN A 57 5.77 9.91 -0.07
CA ASN A 57 5.31 8.92 0.89
C ASN A 57 5.40 9.40 2.33
N ILE A 58 6.53 10.05 2.72
CA ILE A 58 6.65 10.59 4.07
C ILE A 58 5.63 11.70 4.36
N LYS A 59 5.22 12.49 3.36
CA LYS A 59 4.19 13.52 3.54
C LYS A 59 2.80 12.92 3.75
N ILE A 60 2.48 11.83 3.04
CA ILE A 60 1.23 11.09 3.22
C ILE A 60 1.18 10.47 4.62
N THR A 61 2.21 9.68 4.97
CA THR A 61 2.25 8.97 6.25
C THR A 61 2.31 9.92 7.43
N THR A 62 3.03 11.05 7.33
CA THR A 62 3.09 12.05 8.39
C THR A 62 1.74 12.69 8.66
N GLN A 63 1.00 13.10 7.62
CA GLN A 63 -0.33 13.69 7.79
C GLN A 63 -1.31 12.68 8.40
N LEU A 64 -1.26 11.42 7.93
CA LEU A 64 -2.09 10.33 8.47
C LEU A 64 -1.77 10.08 9.95
N GLU A 65 -0.50 10.02 10.34
CA GLU A 65 -0.10 9.78 11.72
C GLU A 65 -0.40 10.96 12.64
N ILE A 66 -0.23 12.21 12.18
CA ILE A 66 -0.61 13.39 12.96
C ILE A 66 -2.10 13.36 13.28
N TRP A 67 -2.95 13.09 12.28
CA TRP A 67 -4.38 12.93 12.51
C TRP A 67 -4.68 11.77 13.46
N ASN A 68 -4.07 10.60 13.24
CA ASN A 68 -4.28 9.41 14.06
C ASN A 68 -3.91 9.63 15.52
N SER A 69 -2.75 10.26 15.78
CA SER A 69 -2.29 10.58 17.15
C SER A 69 -3.21 11.55 17.90
N GLN A 70 -3.92 12.43 17.18
CA GLN A 70 -4.88 13.37 17.78
C GLN A 70 -6.22 12.72 18.11
N ASN A 71 -6.62 11.70 17.35
CA ASN A 71 -7.94 11.08 17.46
C ASN A 71 -7.91 9.71 18.16
N ASN A 72 -6.78 9.00 18.14
CA ASN A 72 -6.59 7.68 18.77
C ASN A 72 -7.64 6.64 18.35
N LEU A 73 -8.03 6.65 17.07
CA LEU A 73 -9.07 5.76 16.53
C LEU A 73 -8.52 4.45 15.96
N GLY A 74 -7.19 4.35 15.76
CA GLY A 74 -6.54 3.20 15.16
C GLY A 74 -5.03 3.33 15.12
N ILE A 75 -4.42 2.58 14.22
CA ILE A 75 -2.98 2.53 14.01
C ILE A 75 -2.67 2.86 12.55
N ALA A 76 -1.79 3.83 12.33
CA ALA A 76 -1.27 4.16 11.01
C ALA A 76 0.01 3.37 10.72
N PHE A 77 0.23 3.03 9.46
CA PHE A 77 1.38 2.25 9.00
C PHE A 77 2.00 2.89 7.77
N ASP A 78 3.31 2.80 7.67
CA ASP A 78 4.09 3.21 6.52
C ASP A 78 4.29 2.07 5.51
N SER A 79 4.99 2.37 4.42
CA SER A 79 5.25 1.45 3.32
C SER A 79 6.13 0.25 3.66
N SER A 80 6.73 0.18 4.86
CA SER A 80 7.52 -0.97 5.33
C SER A 80 6.67 -2.06 5.98
N SER A 81 5.39 -1.76 6.24
CA SER A 81 4.47 -2.66 6.92
C SER A 81 3.76 -3.58 5.94
N GLY A 82 3.70 -4.88 6.26
CA GLY A 82 3.06 -5.89 5.43
C GLY A 82 1.81 -6.49 6.07
N PHE A 83 0.84 -6.84 5.25
CA PHE A 83 -0.42 -7.44 5.65
C PHE A 83 -0.69 -8.71 4.84
N LYS A 84 -1.22 -9.74 5.50
CA LYS A 84 -1.73 -10.93 4.83
C LYS A 84 -3.23 -10.77 4.62
N LEU A 85 -3.63 -10.55 3.37
CA LEU A 85 -5.02 -10.36 3.02
C LEU A 85 -5.83 -11.66 3.12
N PRO A 86 -7.17 -11.61 3.27
CA PRO A 86 -8.05 -12.78 3.32
C PRO A 86 -7.91 -13.74 2.12
N ASN A 87 -7.61 -13.23 0.92
CA ASN A 87 -7.37 -14.05 -0.28
C ASN A 87 -6.00 -14.76 -0.28
N GLY A 88 -5.16 -14.54 0.74
CA GLY A 88 -3.83 -15.12 0.89
C GLY A 88 -2.70 -14.29 0.26
N ALA A 89 -2.98 -13.16 -0.37
CA ALA A 89 -1.94 -12.23 -0.83
C ALA A 89 -1.23 -11.58 0.36
N ASN A 90 0.05 -11.25 0.17
CA ASN A 90 0.80 -10.40 1.09
C ASN A 90 1.06 -9.07 0.40
N ARG A 91 0.60 -7.97 0.98
CA ARG A 91 0.67 -6.62 0.41
C ARG A 91 1.25 -5.63 1.41
N SER A 92 1.95 -4.63 0.87
CA SER A 92 2.53 -3.50 1.63
C SER A 92 2.10 -2.20 0.96
N PRO A 93 0.96 -1.59 1.36
CA PRO A 93 0.53 -0.31 0.82
C PRO A 93 1.52 0.81 1.19
N ASP A 94 1.59 1.88 0.41
CA ASP A 94 2.49 3.01 0.67
C ASP A 94 2.12 3.76 1.96
N ALA A 95 0.83 3.81 2.32
CA ALA A 95 0.34 4.17 3.63
C ALA A 95 -0.95 3.39 3.92
N SER A 96 -1.21 3.08 5.18
CA SER A 96 -2.46 2.40 5.57
C SER A 96 -2.85 2.68 7.01
N TRP A 97 -4.09 2.35 7.33
CA TRP A 97 -4.63 2.51 8.66
C TRP A 97 -5.59 1.36 9.00
N VAL A 98 -5.54 0.93 10.25
CA VAL A 98 -6.40 -0.12 10.83
C VAL A 98 -7.06 0.43 12.08
N SER A 99 -8.36 0.24 12.23
CA SER A 99 -9.09 0.66 13.44
C SER A 99 -8.57 -0.05 14.70
N SER A 100 -8.60 0.64 15.85
CA SER A 100 -8.16 0.08 17.13
C SER A 100 -8.84 -1.24 17.44
N GLU A 101 -10.16 -1.34 17.23
CA GLU A 101 -10.94 -2.58 17.43
C GLU A 101 -10.34 -3.78 16.66
N ARG A 102 -10.02 -3.60 15.39
CA ARG A 102 -9.46 -4.67 14.55
C ARG A 102 -8.01 -5.00 14.89
N TRP A 103 -7.23 -3.97 15.25
CA TRP A 103 -5.84 -4.17 15.64
C TRP A 103 -5.70 -4.87 16.99
N GLU A 104 -6.51 -4.48 17.98
CA GLU A 104 -6.51 -5.06 19.32
C GLU A 104 -7.08 -6.49 19.35
N ALA A 105 -7.89 -6.87 18.37
CA ALA A 105 -8.35 -8.25 18.20
C ALA A 105 -7.23 -9.22 17.78
N LEU A 106 -6.08 -8.72 17.30
CA LEU A 106 -4.92 -9.53 16.95
C LEU A 106 -4.10 -9.86 18.18
N ASN A 107 -3.60 -11.10 18.25
CA ASN A 107 -2.63 -11.48 19.26
C ASN A 107 -1.23 -10.90 18.93
N THR A 108 -0.33 -10.90 19.91
CA THR A 108 1.02 -10.32 19.79
C THR A 108 1.82 -10.91 18.62
N GLN A 109 1.72 -12.21 18.38
CA GLN A 109 2.43 -12.86 17.27
C GLN A 109 1.92 -12.36 15.90
N GLN A 110 0.61 -12.17 15.76
CA GLN A 110 -0.01 -11.62 14.57
C GLN A 110 0.38 -10.16 14.32
N GLN A 111 0.49 -9.37 15.40
CA GLN A 111 0.93 -7.97 15.31
C GLN A 111 2.42 -7.84 14.95
N GLN A 112 3.26 -8.78 15.39
CA GLN A 112 4.70 -8.79 15.10
C GLN A 112 5.07 -9.33 13.72
N GLY A 113 4.17 -10.09 13.09
CA GLY A 113 4.34 -10.63 11.74
C GLY A 113 3.62 -9.79 10.68
N PHE A 114 3.31 -10.41 9.55
CA PHE A 114 2.36 -9.83 8.61
C PHE A 114 0.95 -10.00 9.17
N ALA A 115 0.36 -8.89 9.61
CA ALA A 115 -0.96 -8.90 10.24
C ALA A 115 -2.00 -9.57 9.31
N PRO A 116 -2.75 -10.60 9.79
CA PRO A 116 -3.68 -11.37 8.96
C PRO A 116 -5.02 -10.62 8.78
N LEU A 117 -4.96 -9.45 8.16
CA LEU A 117 -6.10 -8.61 7.83
C LEU A 117 -5.79 -7.72 6.62
N CYS A 118 -6.83 -7.20 5.98
CA CYS A 118 -6.69 -6.06 5.07
C CYS A 118 -6.89 -4.77 5.90
N PRO A 119 -6.05 -3.74 5.77
CA PRO A 119 -6.29 -2.45 6.41
C PRO A 119 -7.66 -1.87 6.05
N ASP A 120 -8.24 -1.06 6.95
CA ASP A 120 -9.50 -0.36 6.68
C ASP A 120 -9.33 0.74 5.63
N PHE A 121 -8.15 1.37 5.62
CA PHE A 121 -7.76 2.41 4.68
C PHE A 121 -6.39 2.11 4.08
N VAL A 122 -6.24 2.32 2.77
CA VAL A 122 -5.00 2.10 2.03
C VAL A 122 -4.72 3.24 1.05
N VAL A 123 -3.44 3.55 0.88
CA VAL A 123 -2.95 4.49 -0.15
C VAL A 123 -1.87 3.80 -0.97
N GLU A 124 -1.98 3.90 -2.28
CA GLU A 124 -0.91 3.59 -3.24
C GLU A 124 -0.51 4.87 -3.98
N LEU A 125 0.77 5.16 -3.99
CA LEU A 125 1.36 6.29 -4.70
C LEU A 125 2.06 5.81 -5.94
N ARG A 126 1.54 6.15 -7.10
CA ARG A 126 2.13 5.73 -8.37
C ARG A 126 3.50 6.35 -8.60
N SER A 127 4.54 5.52 -8.66
CA SER A 127 5.87 5.93 -9.10
C SER A 127 5.95 6.03 -10.63
N PRO A 128 6.96 6.71 -11.19
CA PRO A 128 7.13 6.81 -12.65
C PRO A 128 7.23 5.47 -13.38
N SER A 129 7.75 4.44 -12.70
CA SER A 129 7.94 3.09 -13.26
C SER A 129 6.70 2.19 -13.16
N ASP A 130 5.68 2.58 -12.39
CA ASP A 130 4.55 1.72 -12.13
C ASP A 130 3.51 1.75 -13.26
N GLY A 131 3.06 0.56 -13.65
CA GLY A 131 1.94 0.39 -14.55
C GLY A 131 0.62 0.72 -13.87
N LEU A 132 -0.14 1.68 -14.40
CA LEU A 132 -1.40 2.13 -13.79
C LEU A 132 -2.39 0.96 -13.59
N THR A 133 -2.57 0.12 -14.61
CA THR A 133 -3.52 -1.02 -14.54
C THR A 133 -3.19 -1.97 -13.38
N LYS A 134 -1.90 -2.27 -13.15
CA LYS A 134 -1.48 -3.12 -12.02
C LYS A 134 -1.84 -2.51 -10.67
N LEU A 135 -1.68 -1.19 -10.51
CA LEU A 135 -2.07 -0.50 -9.29
C LEU A 135 -3.59 -0.46 -9.13
N GLN A 136 -4.34 -0.25 -10.22
CA GLN A 136 -5.80 -0.31 -10.19
C GLN A 136 -6.31 -1.70 -9.79
N ASP A 137 -5.69 -2.77 -10.29
CA ASP A 137 -6.03 -4.14 -9.91
C ASP A 137 -5.69 -4.40 -8.43
N LYS A 138 -4.55 -3.89 -7.94
CA LYS A 138 -4.17 -3.95 -6.53
C LYS A 138 -5.15 -3.20 -5.63
N MET A 139 -5.63 -2.04 -6.05
CA MET A 139 -6.66 -1.28 -5.31
C MET A 139 -7.98 -2.05 -5.22
N ARG A 140 -8.43 -2.68 -6.33
CA ARG A 140 -9.62 -3.55 -6.31
C ARG A 140 -9.40 -4.74 -5.36
N GLU A 141 -8.22 -5.37 -5.42
CA GLU A 141 -7.88 -6.45 -4.49
C GLU A 141 -8.02 -6.01 -3.03
N TYR A 142 -7.55 -4.81 -2.64
CA TYR A 142 -7.76 -4.31 -1.28
C TYR A 142 -9.25 -4.18 -0.92
N ILE A 143 -10.05 -3.57 -1.79
CA ILE A 143 -11.49 -3.41 -1.55
C ILE A 143 -12.19 -4.76 -1.41
N ASP A 144 -11.90 -5.70 -2.30
CA ASP A 144 -12.46 -7.06 -2.29
C ASP A 144 -12.05 -7.86 -1.04
N ASN A 145 -10.95 -7.48 -0.39
CA ASN A 145 -10.44 -8.09 0.83
C ASN A 145 -10.79 -7.33 2.10
N GLY A 146 -11.63 -6.30 2.03
CA GLY A 146 -12.24 -5.64 3.17
C GLY A 146 -11.71 -4.25 3.51
N ALA A 147 -10.90 -3.63 2.64
CA ALA A 147 -10.63 -2.20 2.76
C ALA A 147 -11.93 -1.40 2.55
N LYS A 148 -12.14 -0.39 3.39
CA LYS A 148 -13.33 0.46 3.37
C LYS A 148 -13.15 1.71 2.52
N LEU A 149 -11.91 2.17 2.38
CA LEU A 149 -11.52 3.32 1.58
C LEU A 149 -10.11 3.08 1.03
N GLY A 150 -9.90 3.39 -0.24
CA GLY A 150 -8.59 3.32 -0.86
C GLY A 150 -8.33 4.50 -1.78
N TRP A 151 -7.11 5.03 -1.79
CA TRP A 151 -6.69 6.10 -2.68
C TRP A 151 -5.52 5.63 -3.55
N LEU A 152 -5.67 5.75 -4.86
CA LEU A 152 -4.57 5.64 -5.81
C LEU A 152 -4.19 7.06 -6.28
N ILE A 153 -3.04 7.54 -5.81
CA ILE A 153 -2.53 8.86 -6.13
C ILE A 153 -1.61 8.74 -7.35
N ASP A 154 -2.06 9.24 -8.48
CA ASP A 154 -1.32 9.23 -9.76
C ASP A 154 -0.68 10.59 -10.02
N THR A 155 0.53 10.79 -9.52
CA THR A 155 1.28 12.04 -9.67
C THR A 155 1.64 12.35 -11.12
N LYS A 156 1.75 11.33 -11.97
CA LYS A 156 2.08 11.50 -13.40
C LYS A 156 0.94 12.17 -14.16
N ASN A 157 -0.30 11.86 -13.80
CA ASN A 157 -1.49 12.42 -14.46
C ASN A 157 -2.20 13.44 -13.58
N GLN A 158 -1.64 13.82 -12.43
CA GLN A 158 -2.21 14.76 -11.45
C GLN A 158 -3.66 14.41 -11.11
N ARG A 159 -3.91 13.16 -10.76
CA ARG A 159 -5.25 12.68 -10.44
C ARG A 159 -5.22 11.70 -9.27
N VAL A 160 -6.37 11.54 -8.63
CA VAL A 160 -6.60 10.55 -7.60
C VAL A 160 -7.80 9.69 -7.99
N GLU A 161 -7.66 8.39 -7.83
CA GLU A 161 -8.75 7.43 -7.94
C GLU A 161 -9.16 7.00 -6.53
N ILE A 162 -10.43 7.14 -6.20
CA ILE A 162 -10.99 6.80 -4.89
C ILE A 162 -11.81 5.52 -5.02
N TYR A 163 -11.47 4.53 -4.21
CA TYR A 163 -12.07 3.20 -4.19
C TYR A 163 -12.88 3.00 -2.91
N ARG A 164 -14.11 2.52 -3.05
CA ARG A 164 -15.03 2.22 -1.94
C ARG A 164 -15.80 0.93 -2.23
N PRO A 165 -16.15 0.13 -1.21
CA PRO A 165 -16.96 -1.07 -1.42
C PRO A 165 -18.29 -0.75 -2.10
N GLY A 166 -18.63 -1.50 -3.15
CA GLY A 166 -19.91 -1.40 -3.83
C GLY A 166 -20.18 -0.10 -4.60
N LYS A 167 -19.13 0.72 -4.82
CA LYS A 167 -19.24 1.95 -5.62
C LYS A 167 -18.30 1.92 -6.82
N ASP A 168 -18.66 2.63 -7.86
CA ASP A 168 -17.75 2.90 -8.97
C ASP A 168 -16.56 3.73 -8.50
N VAL A 169 -15.43 3.57 -9.18
CA VAL A 169 -14.22 4.34 -8.89
C VAL A 169 -14.46 5.80 -9.23
N GLU A 170 -14.30 6.67 -8.24
CA GLU A 170 -14.36 8.11 -8.43
C GLU A 170 -12.98 8.64 -8.84
N ILE A 171 -12.94 9.49 -9.86
CA ILE A 171 -11.70 10.09 -10.36
C ILE A 171 -11.73 11.59 -10.13
N LEU A 172 -10.78 12.10 -9.36
CA LEU A 172 -10.56 13.53 -9.13
C LEU A 172 -9.33 13.98 -9.91
N ASN A 173 -9.47 15.05 -10.68
CA ASN A 173 -8.36 15.65 -11.41
C ASN A 173 -7.82 16.83 -10.62
N ASN A 174 -6.52 16.81 -10.35
CA ASN A 174 -5.79 17.84 -9.59
C ASN A 174 -6.51 18.31 -8.31
N PRO A 175 -6.94 17.36 -7.43
CA PRO A 175 -7.57 17.76 -6.18
C PRO A 175 -6.52 18.40 -5.25
N GLU A 176 -6.94 19.37 -4.45
CA GLU A 176 -6.10 20.01 -3.44
C GLU A 176 -6.13 19.21 -2.13
N ILE A 177 -7.27 18.62 -1.80
CA ILE A 177 -7.51 17.91 -0.53
C ILE A 177 -8.28 16.62 -0.79
N LEU A 178 -7.94 15.55 -0.05
CA LEU A 178 -8.74 14.33 0.03
C LEU A 178 -9.29 14.17 1.44
N LEU A 179 -10.55 13.78 1.54
CA LEU A 179 -11.22 13.57 2.82
C LEU A 179 -11.28 12.09 3.19
N GLY A 180 -10.98 11.77 4.45
CA GLY A 180 -11.01 10.40 4.97
C GLY A 180 -12.40 9.80 5.17
N GLU A 181 -13.45 10.58 4.87
CA GLU A 181 -14.85 10.19 4.96
C GLU A 181 -15.22 9.63 6.35
N ASP A 182 -16.15 8.67 6.40
CA ASP A 182 -16.54 8.00 7.65
C ASP A 182 -15.48 6.99 8.14
N VAL A 183 -14.51 6.63 7.28
CA VAL A 183 -13.45 5.66 7.63
C VAL A 183 -12.39 6.31 8.51
N LEU A 184 -12.03 7.56 8.20
CA LEU A 184 -11.06 8.39 8.92
C LEU A 184 -11.73 9.74 9.25
N PRO A 185 -12.64 9.80 10.25
CA PRO A 185 -13.45 10.98 10.52
C PRO A 185 -12.59 12.23 10.79
N GLY A 186 -12.81 13.28 9.98
CA GLY A 186 -12.06 14.54 10.09
C GLY A 186 -10.66 14.53 9.49
N PHE A 187 -10.20 13.41 8.92
CA PHE A 187 -8.93 13.39 8.19
C PHE A 187 -9.06 14.12 6.86
N ALA A 188 -8.13 15.01 6.60
CA ALA A 188 -7.98 15.72 5.34
C ALA A 188 -6.50 15.67 4.92
N LEU A 189 -6.20 15.00 3.81
CA LEU A 189 -4.86 14.95 3.24
C LEU A 189 -4.68 16.13 2.30
N ASP A 190 -3.74 17.02 2.63
CA ASP A 190 -3.27 18.09 1.74
C ASP A 190 -2.35 17.50 0.66
N LEU A 191 -2.69 17.73 -0.60
CA LEU A 191 -1.98 17.20 -1.76
C LEU A 191 -1.01 18.22 -2.42
N GLU A 192 -0.92 19.45 -1.96
CA GLU A 192 -0.10 20.52 -2.58
C GLU A 192 1.34 20.09 -2.87
N GLN A 193 1.92 19.25 -2.01
CA GLN A 193 3.29 18.78 -2.16
C GLN A 193 3.39 17.28 -2.50
N ILE A 194 2.29 16.64 -2.85
CA ILE A 194 2.17 15.22 -3.18
C ILE A 194 1.87 15.05 -4.67
N LEU A 195 0.92 15.79 -5.24
CA LEU A 195 0.60 15.81 -6.67
C LEU A 195 1.55 16.68 -7.48
#